data_b36e041585b43fde5368dfa74838d8f5
#
_entry.id   b36e041585b43fde5368dfa74838d8f5
#
_cell.length_a   1.000
_cell.length_b   1.000
_cell.length_c   1.000
_cell.angle_alpha   90.00
_cell.angle_beta   90.00
_cell.angle_gamma   90.00
#
_symmetry.space_group_name_H-M   'P 1'
#
loop_
_entity.id
_entity.type
_entity.pdbx_description
1 polymer ?
#
loop_
_entity_poly.entity_id
_entity_poly.type
_entity_poly.pdbx_seq_one_letter_code
_entity_poly.pdbx_strand_id
1 'polypeptide(L)'
;LNATASIVAAKLNGIKNKDINNALTNYVGVKRRFSFIGKKNKSFVYDDYAHHPTEIAATLSAAKSLKNKVIVVFQPHRYTRTKILIREFIKVLSKVDYLFLLETYSAGEKIIKGATSKDIYSKILKKNKNTTYLKNIADLNKLMKPHTMYQNTIVFMGAGSISSIAKKYLNN
;
A
#
# COMPACT_ATOMS: atom_id res chain seq x y z
N LEU A 1 11.18 4.66 16.43
CA LEU A 1 11.24 3.47 17.31
C LEU A 1 12.23 2.41 16.80
N ASN A 2 12.12 1.98 15.53
CA ASN A 2 13.02 0.94 14.98
C ASN A 2 14.48 1.42 14.90
N ALA A 3 14.72 2.65 14.46
CA ALA A 3 16.08 3.23 14.43
C ALA A 3 16.68 3.29 15.84
N THR A 4 15.89 3.69 16.85
CA THR A 4 16.35 3.72 18.24
C THR A 4 16.76 2.33 18.73
N ALA A 5 15.92 1.30 18.46
CA ALA A 5 16.24 -0.07 18.82
C ALA A 5 17.52 -0.57 18.14
N SER A 6 17.70 -0.26 16.85
CA SER A 6 18.91 -0.62 16.11
C SER A 6 20.16 0.07 16.66
N ILE A 7 20.07 1.36 17.04
CA ILE A 7 21.17 2.10 17.67
C ILE A 7 21.56 1.46 19.01
N VAL A 8 20.56 1.16 19.84
CA VAL A 8 20.81 0.52 21.15
C VAL A 8 21.46 -0.85 20.98
N ALA A 9 20.92 -1.67 20.08
CA ALA A 9 21.50 -2.99 19.79
C ALA A 9 22.95 -2.87 19.27
N ALA A 10 23.23 -1.95 18.36
CA ALA A 10 24.58 -1.74 17.87
C ALA A 10 25.54 -1.29 18.98
N LYS A 11 25.12 -0.38 19.85
CA LYS A 11 25.94 0.07 21.01
C LYS A 11 26.23 -1.07 21.99
N LEU A 12 25.22 -1.90 22.30
CA LEU A 12 25.40 -3.06 23.17
C LEU A 12 26.38 -4.09 22.60
N ASN A 13 26.54 -4.13 21.26
CA ASN A 13 27.52 -4.96 20.57
C ASN A 13 28.85 -4.24 20.29
N GLY A 14 29.12 -3.11 20.95
CA GLY A 14 30.39 -2.42 20.88
C GLY A 14 30.65 -1.62 19.59
N ILE A 15 29.62 -1.40 18.74
CA ILE A 15 29.76 -0.62 17.52
C ILE A 15 29.98 0.87 17.86
N LYS A 16 30.98 1.48 17.25
CA LYS A 16 31.35 2.89 17.49
C LYS A 16 30.27 3.83 16.96
N ASN A 17 30.04 4.93 17.66
CA ASN A 17 29.05 5.95 17.26
C ASN A 17 29.28 6.48 15.83
N LYS A 18 30.52 6.62 15.38
CA LYS A 18 30.85 7.03 14.01
C LYS A 18 30.28 6.08 12.97
N ASP A 19 30.39 4.78 13.20
CA ASP A 19 29.92 3.75 12.25
C ASP A 19 28.38 3.67 12.27
N ILE A 20 27.77 3.82 13.45
CA ILE A 20 26.31 3.92 13.60
C ILE A 20 25.79 5.15 12.83
N ASN A 21 26.40 6.31 12.99
CA ASN A 21 25.98 7.52 12.28
C ASN A 21 26.15 7.37 10.77
N ASN A 22 27.28 6.83 10.31
CA ASN A 22 27.48 6.56 8.89
C ASN A 22 26.42 5.61 8.32
N ALA A 23 26.11 4.52 9.02
CA ALA A 23 25.10 3.57 8.59
C ALA A 23 23.71 4.22 8.53
N LEU A 24 23.33 5.04 9.50
CA LEU A 24 22.03 5.74 9.51
C LEU A 24 21.94 6.81 8.41
N THR A 25 23.02 7.56 8.18
CA THR A 25 23.06 8.61 7.14
C THR A 25 22.92 8.01 5.74
N ASN A 26 23.54 6.86 5.51
CA ASN A 26 23.50 6.15 4.21
C ASN A 26 22.36 5.15 4.08
N TYR A 27 21.47 5.08 5.07
CA TYR A 27 20.37 4.13 5.06
C TYR A 27 19.26 4.56 4.08
N VAL A 28 19.13 3.83 2.98
CA VAL A 28 18.16 4.11 1.91
C VAL A 28 16.73 3.56 2.19
N GLY A 29 16.50 3.06 3.40
CA GLY A 29 15.21 2.49 3.78
C GLY A 29 15.06 1.00 3.42
N VAL A 30 13.94 0.41 3.83
CA VAL A 30 13.54 -0.96 3.49
C VAL A 30 12.65 -0.91 2.26
N LYS A 31 12.91 -1.79 1.28
CA LYS A 31 12.03 -1.96 0.11
C LYS A 31 10.59 -2.23 0.55
N ARG A 32 9.64 -1.74 -0.23
CA ARG A 32 8.20 -1.89 0.03
C ARG A 32 7.76 -1.25 1.37
N ARG A 33 8.36 -0.13 1.75
CA ARG A 33 7.92 0.74 2.87
C ARG A 33 7.79 2.15 2.33
N PHE A 34 6.64 2.47 1.75
CA PHE A 34 6.35 3.70 1.02
C PHE A 34 7.48 4.06 0.03
N SER A 35 7.97 3.02 -0.67
CA SER A 35 9.11 3.14 -1.58
C SER A 35 8.67 3.77 -2.89
N PHE A 36 9.27 4.90 -3.27
CA PHE A 36 9.11 5.46 -4.61
C PHE A 36 9.70 4.47 -5.63
N ILE A 37 8.91 4.09 -6.63
CA ILE A 37 9.31 3.11 -7.65
C ILE A 37 9.31 3.68 -9.07
N GLY A 38 8.82 4.89 -9.27
CA GLY A 38 8.85 5.58 -10.56
C GLY A 38 7.69 6.55 -10.77
N LYS A 39 7.62 7.09 -11.98
CA LYS A 39 6.53 7.97 -12.43
C LYS A 39 5.73 7.30 -13.54
N LYS A 40 4.44 7.55 -13.54
CA LYS A 40 3.54 7.22 -14.65
C LYS A 40 2.88 8.51 -15.13
N ASN A 41 3.27 8.98 -16.31
CA ASN A 41 2.92 10.33 -16.78
C ASN A 41 3.28 11.38 -15.71
N LYS A 42 2.31 12.13 -15.19
CA LYS A 42 2.54 13.16 -14.16
C LYS A 42 2.48 12.66 -12.73
N SER A 43 2.09 11.41 -12.50
CA SER A 43 1.88 10.85 -11.16
C SER A 43 3.10 10.10 -10.63
N PHE A 44 3.31 10.17 -9.31
CA PHE A 44 4.35 9.45 -8.58
C PHE A 44 3.80 8.10 -8.10
N VAL A 45 4.55 7.03 -8.30
CA VAL A 45 4.14 5.66 -7.95
C VAL A 45 5.00 5.12 -6.83
N TYR A 46 4.32 4.61 -5.81
CA TYR A 46 4.92 4.03 -4.60
C TYR A 46 4.47 2.58 -4.41
N ASP A 47 5.35 1.77 -3.83
CA ASP A 47 5.08 0.39 -3.39
C ASP A 47 5.17 0.30 -1.87
N ASP A 48 4.15 -0.29 -1.23
CA ASP A 48 4.11 -0.48 0.20
C ASP A 48 3.59 -1.88 0.58
N TYR A 49 4.22 -2.47 1.57
CA TYR A 49 3.85 -3.80 2.09
C TYR A 49 2.63 -3.76 3.01
N ALA A 50 2.12 -2.57 3.33
CA ALA A 50 1.00 -2.37 4.25
C ALA A 50 -0.19 -3.26 3.87
N HIS A 51 -0.59 -4.12 4.80
CA HIS A 51 -1.66 -5.08 4.65
C HIS A 51 -2.50 -5.25 5.93
N HIS A 52 -2.16 -4.52 6.99
CA HIS A 52 -2.95 -4.36 8.21
C HIS A 52 -3.52 -2.94 8.26
N PRO A 53 -4.76 -2.70 8.76
CA PRO A 53 -5.37 -1.36 8.78
C PRO A 53 -4.51 -0.28 9.43
N THR A 54 -3.77 -0.61 10.50
CA THR A 54 -2.84 0.33 11.17
C THR A 54 -1.68 0.73 10.26
N GLU A 55 -1.10 -0.23 9.53
CA GLU A 55 -0.02 0.03 8.55
C GLU A 55 -0.55 0.88 7.40
N ILE A 56 -1.73 0.53 6.86
CA ILE A 56 -2.39 1.30 5.80
C ILE A 56 -2.62 2.74 6.25
N ALA A 57 -3.10 2.96 7.48
CA ALA A 57 -3.31 4.31 8.01
C ALA A 57 -2.00 5.13 8.07
N ALA A 58 -0.89 4.51 8.47
CA ALA A 58 0.43 5.15 8.50
C ALA A 58 0.91 5.50 7.07
N THR A 59 0.79 4.57 6.12
CA THR A 59 1.14 4.80 4.71
C THR A 59 0.29 5.91 4.10
N LEU A 60 -1.03 5.94 4.37
CA LEU A 60 -1.92 6.99 3.89
C LEU A 60 -1.59 8.36 4.50
N SER A 61 -1.15 8.40 5.77
CA SER A 61 -0.68 9.64 6.40
C SER A 61 0.56 10.18 5.68
N ALA A 62 1.53 9.30 5.39
CA ALA A 62 2.72 9.68 4.62
C ALA A 62 2.36 10.13 3.19
N ALA A 63 1.46 9.43 2.51
CA ALA A 63 1.02 9.81 1.17
C ALA A 63 0.34 11.19 1.14
N LYS A 64 -0.50 11.49 2.12
CA LYS A 64 -1.20 12.78 2.25
C LYS A 64 -0.26 13.96 2.54
N SER A 65 0.87 13.72 3.22
CA SER A 65 1.86 14.78 3.47
C SER A 65 2.49 15.34 2.18
N LEU A 66 2.41 14.60 1.07
CA LEU A 66 2.86 15.04 -0.25
C LEU A 66 1.89 16.03 -0.92
N LYS A 67 0.75 16.33 -0.30
CA LYS A 67 -0.25 17.32 -0.75
C LYS A 67 -0.86 17.07 -2.14
N ASN A 68 -0.74 15.85 -2.67
CA ASN A 68 -1.37 15.40 -3.90
C ASN A 68 -2.62 14.57 -3.58
N LYS A 69 -3.53 14.38 -4.55
CA LYS A 69 -4.58 13.37 -4.42
C LYS A 69 -3.96 11.97 -4.28
N VAL A 70 -4.49 11.19 -3.36
CA VAL A 70 -4.00 9.85 -3.04
C VAL A 70 -4.88 8.80 -3.71
N ILE A 71 -4.28 8.07 -4.64
CA ILE A 71 -4.89 6.96 -5.36
C ILE A 71 -4.28 5.67 -4.82
N VAL A 72 -5.12 4.78 -4.35
CA VAL A 72 -4.68 3.52 -3.76
C VAL A 72 -5.09 2.36 -4.64
N VAL A 73 -4.13 1.49 -4.94
CA VAL A 73 -4.35 0.15 -5.51
C VAL A 73 -4.07 -0.84 -4.39
N PHE A 74 -5.13 -1.42 -3.82
CA PHE A 74 -5.02 -2.28 -2.64
C PHE A 74 -5.35 -3.72 -2.97
N GLN A 75 -4.47 -4.64 -2.53
CA GLN A 75 -4.69 -6.08 -2.59
C GLN A 75 -4.84 -6.62 -1.16
N PRO A 76 -6.05 -6.99 -0.71
CA PRO A 76 -6.22 -7.67 0.56
C PRO A 76 -5.42 -8.96 0.60
N HIS A 77 -4.86 -9.31 1.76
CA HIS A 77 -4.02 -10.48 1.95
C HIS A 77 -4.59 -11.36 3.04
N ARG A 78 -4.99 -12.59 2.70
CA ARG A 78 -5.69 -13.60 3.49
C ARG A 78 -7.15 -13.28 3.79
N TYR A 79 -7.99 -14.26 3.61
CA TYR A 79 -9.43 -14.16 3.93
C TYR A 79 -9.67 -14.08 5.43
N THR A 80 -8.91 -14.83 6.24
CA THR A 80 -8.99 -14.79 7.71
C THR A 80 -8.75 -13.39 8.25
N ARG A 81 -7.69 -12.71 7.82
CA ARG A 81 -7.41 -11.32 8.21
C ARG A 81 -8.52 -10.38 7.76
N THR A 82 -8.97 -10.52 6.52
CA THR A 82 -10.05 -9.69 5.97
C THR A 82 -11.32 -9.87 6.79
N LYS A 83 -11.67 -11.10 7.19
CA LYS A 83 -12.86 -11.38 8.01
C LYS A 83 -12.82 -10.66 9.35
N ILE A 84 -11.68 -10.75 10.05
CA ILE A 84 -11.51 -10.19 11.39
C ILE A 84 -11.50 -8.66 11.34
N LEU A 85 -10.80 -8.06 10.36
CA LEU A 85 -10.51 -6.63 10.31
C LEU A 85 -11.33 -5.86 9.26
N ILE A 86 -12.44 -6.41 8.81
CA ILE A 86 -13.21 -5.81 7.71
C ILE A 86 -13.72 -4.39 8.03
N ARG A 87 -14.12 -4.15 9.28
CA ARG A 87 -14.61 -2.84 9.73
C ARG A 87 -13.49 -1.79 9.70
N GLU A 88 -12.31 -2.17 10.14
CA GLU A 88 -11.11 -1.34 10.16
C GLU A 88 -10.62 -1.05 8.74
N PHE A 89 -10.61 -2.04 7.84
CA PHE A 89 -10.31 -1.83 6.42
C PHE A 89 -11.26 -0.80 5.80
N ILE A 90 -12.57 -0.94 6.02
CA ILE A 90 -13.56 0.02 5.53
C ILE A 90 -13.28 1.42 6.09
N LYS A 91 -12.96 1.53 7.38
CA LYS A 91 -12.70 2.82 8.05
C LYS A 91 -11.51 3.55 7.45
N VAL A 92 -10.41 2.84 7.14
CA VAL A 92 -9.20 3.49 6.61
C VAL A 92 -9.24 3.70 5.10
N LEU A 93 -9.70 2.70 4.33
CA LEU A 93 -9.69 2.76 2.87
C LEU A 93 -10.78 3.69 2.30
N SER A 94 -11.87 3.95 3.01
CA SER A 94 -12.87 4.91 2.56
C SER A 94 -12.40 6.38 2.57
N LYS A 95 -11.22 6.67 3.14
CA LYS A 95 -10.68 8.03 3.30
C LYS A 95 -9.71 8.45 2.18
N VAL A 96 -9.50 7.63 1.17
CA VAL A 96 -8.65 7.93 0.02
C VAL A 96 -9.44 8.63 -1.07
N ASP A 97 -8.77 9.38 -1.95
CA ASP A 97 -9.45 10.08 -3.03
C ASP A 97 -9.98 9.11 -4.09
N TYR A 98 -9.21 8.07 -4.42
CA TYR A 98 -9.61 6.99 -5.32
C TYR A 98 -9.07 5.65 -4.81
N LEU A 99 -9.89 4.62 -4.87
CA LEU A 99 -9.54 3.27 -4.44
C LEU A 99 -9.78 2.26 -5.56
N PHE A 100 -8.75 1.51 -5.91
CA PHE A 100 -8.82 0.32 -6.76
C PHE A 100 -8.57 -0.92 -5.90
N LEU A 101 -9.58 -1.78 -5.80
CA LEU A 101 -9.51 -3.02 -5.03
C LEU A 101 -9.25 -4.19 -5.96
N LEU A 102 -8.14 -4.87 -5.78
CA LEU A 102 -7.80 -6.11 -6.47
C LEU A 102 -8.41 -7.31 -5.75
N GLU A 103 -8.42 -8.46 -6.42
CA GLU A 103 -8.79 -9.73 -5.78
C GLU A 103 -7.91 -10.03 -4.57
N THR A 104 -8.52 -10.64 -3.55
CA THR A 104 -7.81 -11.05 -2.34
C THR A 104 -6.73 -12.07 -2.67
N TYR A 105 -5.50 -11.80 -2.27
CA TYR A 105 -4.42 -12.77 -2.31
C TYR A 105 -4.64 -13.80 -1.19
N SER A 106 -4.97 -15.03 -1.57
CA SER A 106 -5.39 -16.07 -0.62
C SER A 106 -4.28 -16.55 0.32
N ALA A 107 -3.03 -16.53 -0.15
CA ALA A 107 -1.88 -17.14 0.57
C ALA A 107 -2.14 -18.60 1.00
N GLY A 108 -2.83 -19.37 0.13
CA GLY A 108 -3.18 -20.77 0.37
C GLY A 108 -4.49 -20.98 1.15
N GLU A 109 -5.16 -19.91 1.62
CA GLU A 109 -6.44 -20.05 2.33
C GLU A 109 -7.59 -20.32 1.38
N LYS A 110 -8.59 -21.08 1.84
CA LYS A 110 -9.89 -21.22 1.16
C LYS A 110 -10.71 -19.93 1.32
N ILE A 111 -11.58 -19.68 0.34
CA ILE A 111 -12.47 -18.51 0.37
C ILE A 111 -13.38 -18.55 1.60
N ILE A 112 -13.44 -17.44 2.33
CA ILE A 112 -14.31 -17.25 3.48
C ILE A 112 -15.44 -16.29 3.09
N LYS A 113 -16.70 -16.71 3.22
CA LYS A 113 -17.88 -15.88 2.96
C LYS A 113 -17.83 -14.59 3.80
N GLY A 114 -18.03 -13.46 3.14
CA GLY A 114 -18.00 -12.13 3.77
C GLY A 114 -16.60 -11.59 4.03
N ALA A 115 -15.54 -12.17 3.41
CA ALA A 115 -14.13 -11.80 3.59
C ALA A 115 -13.39 -11.58 2.27
N THR A 116 -14.10 -11.45 1.17
CA THR A 116 -13.51 -11.21 -0.16
C THR A 116 -13.32 -9.72 -0.42
N SER A 117 -12.50 -9.38 -1.41
CA SER A 117 -12.40 -8.00 -1.88
C SER A 117 -13.74 -7.41 -2.32
N LYS A 118 -14.61 -8.24 -2.88
CA LYS A 118 -15.97 -7.84 -3.26
C LYS A 118 -16.82 -7.46 -2.04
N ASP A 119 -16.65 -8.16 -0.91
CA ASP A 119 -17.32 -7.83 0.35
C ASP A 119 -16.81 -6.48 0.92
N ILE A 120 -15.51 -6.21 0.82
CA ILE A 120 -14.92 -4.90 1.18
C ILE A 120 -15.49 -3.82 0.26
N TYR A 121 -15.43 -4.04 -1.06
CA TYR A 121 -15.91 -3.11 -2.10
C TYR A 121 -17.34 -2.67 -1.84
N SER A 122 -18.26 -3.61 -1.69
CA SER A 122 -19.70 -3.32 -1.51
C SER A 122 -19.99 -2.41 -0.30
N LYS A 123 -19.17 -2.53 0.74
CA LYS A 123 -19.29 -1.73 1.96
C LYS A 123 -18.60 -0.36 1.84
N ILE A 124 -17.43 -0.30 1.18
CA ILE A 124 -16.72 0.97 0.96
C ILE A 124 -17.48 1.85 -0.02
N LEU A 125 -18.06 1.29 -1.08
CA LEU A 125 -18.79 2.03 -2.11
C LEU A 125 -19.94 2.89 -1.53
N LYS A 126 -20.49 2.49 -0.38
CA LYS A 126 -21.50 3.28 0.34
C LYS A 126 -20.93 4.57 0.97
N LYS A 127 -19.60 4.61 1.24
CA LYS A 127 -18.90 5.72 1.90
C LYS A 127 -18.02 6.50 0.95
N ASN A 128 -17.44 5.84 -0.05
CA ASN A 128 -16.56 6.43 -1.06
C ASN A 128 -16.96 5.91 -2.44
N LYS A 129 -17.62 6.76 -3.21
CA LYS A 129 -18.08 6.45 -4.59
C LYS A 129 -16.93 6.29 -5.58
N ASN A 130 -15.76 6.86 -5.28
CA ASN A 130 -14.53 6.74 -6.09
C ASN A 130 -13.81 5.40 -5.81
N THR A 131 -14.57 4.32 -5.68
CA THR A 131 -14.04 2.97 -5.44
C THR A 131 -14.37 2.07 -6.62
N THR A 132 -13.35 1.41 -7.14
CA THR A 132 -13.46 0.45 -8.25
C THR A 132 -12.96 -0.92 -7.79
N TYR A 133 -13.76 -1.95 -8.02
CA TYR A 133 -13.34 -3.34 -7.86
C TYR A 133 -12.80 -3.88 -9.18
N LEU A 134 -11.58 -4.36 -9.18
CA LEU A 134 -10.88 -4.91 -10.33
C LEU A 134 -10.90 -6.44 -10.29
N LYS A 135 -11.80 -7.02 -11.06
CA LYS A 135 -11.86 -8.47 -11.25
C LYS A 135 -10.72 -8.94 -12.15
N ASN A 136 -10.40 -8.16 -13.19
CA ASN A 136 -9.32 -8.46 -14.12
C ASN A 136 -8.22 -7.40 -13.98
N ILE A 137 -7.01 -7.85 -13.65
CA ILE A 137 -5.85 -6.95 -13.52
C ILE A 137 -5.45 -6.28 -14.84
N ALA A 138 -5.79 -6.87 -15.98
CA ALA A 138 -5.50 -6.30 -17.30
C ALA A 138 -6.20 -4.93 -17.50
N ASP A 139 -7.32 -4.69 -16.83
CA ASP A 139 -8.06 -3.43 -16.93
C ASP A 139 -7.42 -2.29 -16.14
N LEU A 140 -6.44 -2.58 -15.27
CA LEU A 140 -5.84 -1.59 -14.37
C LEU A 140 -5.30 -0.38 -15.12
N ASN A 141 -4.49 -0.61 -16.17
CA ASN A 141 -3.89 0.48 -16.95
C ASN A 141 -4.94 1.39 -17.60
N LYS A 142 -5.97 0.80 -18.19
CA LYS A 142 -7.08 1.52 -18.82
C LYS A 142 -7.83 2.38 -17.82
N LEU A 143 -8.18 1.81 -16.67
CA LEU A 143 -8.97 2.49 -15.63
C LEU A 143 -8.17 3.54 -14.88
N MET A 144 -6.86 3.35 -14.71
CA MET A 144 -6.00 4.32 -14.05
C MET A 144 -5.49 5.44 -14.96
N LYS A 145 -5.58 5.31 -16.30
CA LYS A 145 -5.08 6.31 -17.25
C LYS A 145 -5.56 7.74 -16.94
N PRO A 146 -6.84 8.01 -16.66
CA PRO A 146 -7.31 9.37 -16.36
C PRO A 146 -6.63 9.96 -15.11
N HIS A 147 -6.28 9.11 -14.16
CA HIS A 147 -5.67 9.53 -12.89
C HIS A 147 -4.17 9.81 -13.00
N THR A 148 -3.51 9.42 -14.09
CA THR A 148 -2.09 9.69 -14.30
C THR A 148 -1.82 11.01 -15.02
N MET A 149 -2.85 11.64 -15.59
CA MET A 149 -2.73 12.92 -16.31
C MET A 149 -2.46 14.13 -15.39
N TYR A 150 -2.65 13.95 -14.09
CA TYR A 150 -2.42 14.95 -13.06
C TYR A 150 -1.31 14.49 -12.11
N GLN A 151 -0.77 15.44 -11.35
CA GLN A 151 0.23 15.15 -10.32
C GLN A 151 -0.47 14.51 -9.11
N ASN A 152 -0.56 13.19 -9.13
CA ASN A 152 -1.16 12.40 -8.06
C ASN A 152 -0.11 11.52 -7.38
N THR A 153 -0.42 11.05 -6.17
CA THR A 153 0.34 10.03 -5.45
C THR A 153 -0.39 8.70 -5.56
N ILE A 154 0.18 7.77 -6.32
CA ILE A 154 -0.37 6.42 -6.52
C ILE A 154 0.37 5.47 -5.60
N VAL A 155 -0.35 4.75 -4.74
CA VAL A 155 0.24 3.80 -3.79
C VAL A 155 -0.31 2.41 -4.04
N PHE A 156 0.55 1.49 -4.40
CA PHE A 156 0.25 0.06 -4.46
C PHE A 156 0.51 -0.55 -3.08
N MET A 157 -0.52 -1.12 -2.45
CA MET A 157 -0.43 -1.62 -1.08
C MET A 157 -0.87 -3.08 -0.95
N GLY A 158 -0.09 -3.88 -0.22
CA GLY A 158 -0.40 -5.26 0.11
C GLY A 158 0.82 -6.16 0.29
N ALA A 159 0.62 -7.33 0.88
CA ALA A 159 1.68 -8.30 1.15
C ALA A 159 1.80 -9.40 0.07
N GLY A 160 0.88 -9.46 -0.89
CA GLY A 160 0.85 -10.46 -1.97
C GLY A 160 1.64 -10.03 -3.20
N SER A 161 1.06 -10.29 -4.37
CA SER A 161 1.66 -10.02 -5.69
C SER A 161 1.65 -8.54 -6.10
N ILE A 162 1.13 -7.65 -5.28
CA ILE A 162 0.91 -6.23 -5.59
C ILE A 162 2.18 -5.50 -6.09
N SER A 163 3.35 -5.82 -5.51
CA SER A 163 4.63 -5.23 -5.92
C SER A 163 5.01 -5.57 -7.37
N SER A 164 4.76 -6.81 -7.79
CA SER A 164 4.96 -7.22 -9.19
C SER A 164 3.97 -6.53 -10.13
N ILE A 165 2.73 -6.33 -9.66
CA ILE A 165 1.70 -5.59 -10.40
C ILE A 165 2.11 -4.12 -10.57
N ALA A 166 2.62 -3.48 -9.52
CA ALA A 166 3.10 -2.10 -9.57
C ALA A 166 4.23 -1.91 -10.58
N LYS A 167 5.21 -2.84 -10.62
CA LYS A 167 6.30 -2.82 -11.59
C LYS A 167 5.80 -2.99 -13.03
N LYS A 168 4.90 -3.95 -13.28
CA LYS A 168 4.29 -4.12 -14.61
C LYS A 168 3.49 -2.90 -15.03
N TYR A 169 2.77 -2.27 -14.10
CA TYR A 169 2.02 -1.03 -14.35
C TYR A 169 2.93 0.12 -14.82
N LEU A 170 4.12 0.26 -14.25
CA LEU A 170 5.09 1.29 -14.66
C LEU A 170 5.64 1.05 -16.08
N ASN A 171 5.89 -0.21 -16.43
CA ASN A 171 6.54 -0.58 -17.69
C ASN A 171 5.59 -0.62 -18.91
N ASN A 172 4.28 -0.64 -18.67
CA ASN A 172 3.24 -0.59 -19.71
C ASN A 172 2.76 0.85 -19.96
#